data_9e14866cfae29843877b684ca99c0487
#
_entry.id   9e14866cfae29843877b684ca99c0487
#
_cell.length_a   1.000
_cell.length_b   1.000
_cell.length_c   1.000
_cell.angle_alpha   90.00
_cell.angle_beta   90.00
_cell.angle_gamma   90.00
#
_symmetry.space_group_name_H-M   'P 1'
#
loop_
_entity.id
_entity.type
_entity.pdbx_description
1 polymer ?
#
loop_
_entity_poly.entity_id
_entity_poly.type
_entity_poly.pdbx_seq_one_letter_code
_entity_poly.pdbx_strand_id
1 'polypeptide(L)'
;MVTTCREGEEAWWIKASDIDYDELDGSAVGKNARLYVGGIPVFASPYFSFPVGSERKTGFLTPRFGMSSTLGVNMEVPFYWNIAPNYDYTLTLKPMSKRGVLFGNEFRYLQPTFSGQVDYNVIFKDKETHERRYGVAWKHYQRIGDVSLGVDYQKVSDNDYLSDFSTTI
;
A
#
# COMPACT_ATOMS: atom_id res chain seq x y z
N MET A 1 -7.00 22.13 -0.92
CA MET A 1 -7.69 20.83 -0.82
C MET A 1 -7.28 19.98 -2.01
N VAL A 2 -6.97 18.72 -1.81
CA VAL A 2 -6.58 17.78 -2.86
C VAL A 2 -7.47 16.55 -2.76
N THR A 3 -8.07 16.13 -3.87
CA THR A 3 -8.86 14.90 -4.00
C THR A 3 -8.70 14.36 -5.43
N THR A 4 -8.93 13.05 -5.62
CA THR A 4 -9.05 12.43 -6.94
C THR A 4 -10.50 12.15 -7.32
N CYS A 5 -11.46 12.53 -6.45
CA CYS A 5 -12.88 12.40 -6.72
C CYS A 5 -13.39 13.53 -7.63
N ARG A 6 -14.55 13.34 -8.25
CA ARG A 6 -15.22 14.41 -9.01
C ARG A 6 -15.71 15.49 -8.04
N GLU A 7 -15.75 16.73 -8.49
CA GLU A 7 -16.24 17.86 -7.72
C GLU A 7 -17.72 17.62 -7.31
N GLY A 8 -17.98 17.68 -5.99
CA GLY A 8 -19.29 17.44 -5.41
C GLY A 8 -19.57 15.97 -4.99
N GLU A 9 -18.66 15.04 -5.30
CA GLU A 9 -18.77 13.62 -4.93
C GLU A 9 -17.55 13.15 -4.13
N GLU A 10 -16.95 14.05 -3.36
CA GLU A 10 -15.71 13.75 -2.66
C GLU A 10 -15.96 12.77 -1.51
N ALA A 11 -15.67 11.49 -1.75
CA ALA A 11 -15.65 10.47 -0.71
C ALA A 11 -14.48 10.69 0.27
N TRP A 12 -13.41 11.33 -0.19
CA TRP A 12 -12.26 11.71 0.62
C TRP A 12 -11.54 12.94 0.06
N TRP A 13 -10.88 13.70 0.94
CA TRP A 13 -10.00 14.80 0.56
C TRP A 13 -8.93 15.05 1.60
N ILE A 14 -7.85 15.68 1.18
CA ILE A 14 -6.78 16.17 2.06
C ILE A 14 -6.86 17.70 2.11
N LYS A 15 -6.89 18.25 3.33
CA LYS A 15 -6.64 19.67 3.60
C LYS A 15 -5.25 19.81 4.20
N ALA A 16 -4.47 20.77 3.68
CA ALA A 16 -3.21 21.19 4.25
C ALA A 16 -3.22 22.73 4.43
N SER A 17 -2.42 23.24 5.37
CA SER A 17 -2.28 24.70 5.56
C SER A 17 -1.49 25.33 4.43
N ASP A 18 -0.43 24.66 3.98
CA ASP A 18 0.39 25.03 2.84
C ASP A 18 0.60 23.81 1.98
N ILE A 19 0.64 23.99 0.67
CA ILE A 19 1.02 22.96 -0.30
C ILE A 19 2.11 23.59 -1.18
N ASP A 20 3.34 23.17 -0.95
CA ASP A 20 4.48 23.49 -1.78
C ASP A 20 4.60 22.44 -2.87
N TYR A 21 4.62 22.89 -4.11
CA TYR A 21 4.86 22.04 -5.27
C TYR A 21 6.27 22.28 -5.80
N ASP A 22 7.11 21.27 -5.72
CA ASP A 22 8.45 21.29 -6.29
C ASP A 22 8.41 20.62 -7.68
N GLU A 23 8.43 21.45 -8.73
CA GLU A 23 8.43 20.98 -10.11
C GLU A 23 9.72 20.23 -10.48
N LEU A 24 10.85 20.59 -9.88
CA LEU A 24 12.14 19.94 -10.14
C LEU A 24 12.18 18.56 -9.50
N ASP A 25 11.55 18.47 -8.33
CA ASP A 25 11.47 17.21 -7.58
C ASP A 25 10.18 16.42 -7.86
N GLY A 26 9.20 17.00 -8.61
CA GLY A 26 7.92 16.35 -8.95
C GLY A 26 7.18 15.83 -7.74
N SER A 27 7.28 16.54 -6.61
CA SER A 27 6.61 16.20 -5.36
C SER A 27 5.79 17.38 -4.85
N ALA A 28 4.66 17.10 -4.24
CA ALA A 28 3.92 18.07 -3.48
C ALA A 28 4.05 17.77 -1.98
N VAL A 29 4.36 18.79 -1.21
CA VAL A 29 4.52 18.73 0.23
C VAL A 29 3.42 19.54 0.88
N GLY A 30 2.62 18.90 1.72
CA GLY A 30 1.60 19.56 2.52
C GLY A 30 2.01 19.64 3.99
N LYS A 31 1.87 20.83 4.61
CA LYS A 31 2.05 21.02 6.05
C LYS A 31 0.71 20.95 6.77
N ASN A 32 0.71 20.37 7.98
CA ASN A 32 -0.51 20.19 8.80
C ASN A 32 -1.65 19.52 8.01
N ALA A 33 -1.31 18.48 7.26
CA ALA A 33 -2.27 17.78 6.42
C ALA A 33 -3.27 16.99 7.27
N ARG A 34 -4.54 17.03 6.85
CA ARG A 34 -5.63 16.23 7.43
C ARG A 34 -6.37 15.52 6.32
N LEU A 35 -6.49 14.21 6.45
CA LEU A 35 -7.30 13.38 5.57
C LEU A 35 -8.71 13.28 6.11
N TYR A 36 -9.67 13.60 5.28
CA TYR A 36 -11.11 13.47 5.57
C TYR A 36 -11.70 12.35 4.72
N VAL A 37 -12.59 11.57 5.32
CA VAL A 37 -13.39 10.55 4.64
C VAL A 37 -14.84 10.76 5.05
N GLY A 38 -15.72 10.99 4.07
CA GLY A 38 -17.12 11.28 4.33
C GLY A 38 -17.34 12.47 5.28
N GLY A 39 -16.44 13.46 5.26
CA GLY A 39 -16.50 14.62 6.14
C GLY A 39 -15.83 14.46 7.52
N ILE A 40 -15.40 13.24 7.87
CA ILE A 40 -14.79 12.95 9.16
C ILE A 40 -13.26 12.97 9.01
N PRO A 41 -12.51 13.70 9.86
CA PRO A 41 -11.06 13.65 9.88
C PRO A 41 -10.60 12.31 10.45
N VAL A 42 -9.91 11.49 9.61
CA VAL A 42 -9.47 10.14 9.98
C VAL A 42 -7.97 10.05 10.21
N PHE A 43 -7.21 11.02 9.71
CA PHE A 43 -5.76 11.06 9.85
C PHE A 43 -5.27 12.50 9.84
N ALA A 44 -4.22 12.79 10.61
CA ALA A 44 -3.52 14.07 10.60
C ALA A 44 -2.01 13.84 10.65
N SER A 45 -1.27 14.63 9.86
CA SER A 45 0.19 14.62 9.85
C SER A 45 0.71 16.05 9.79
N PRO A 46 1.74 16.39 10.57
CA PRO A 46 2.37 17.71 10.46
C PRO A 46 3.07 17.91 9.11
N TYR A 47 3.45 16.81 8.45
CA TYR A 47 4.11 16.79 7.16
C TYR A 47 3.56 15.63 6.32
N PHE A 48 3.16 15.92 5.10
CA PHE A 48 2.67 14.92 4.16
C PHE A 48 3.24 15.21 2.77
N SER A 49 3.99 14.26 2.22
CA SER A 49 4.55 14.33 0.87
C SER A 49 3.93 13.27 -0.02
N PHE A 50 3.61 13.65 -1.24
CA PHE A 50 3.11 12.72 -2.26
C PHE A 50 3.72 13.05 -3.63
N PRO A 51 4.08 12.04 -4.42
CA PRO A 51 4.60 12.23 -5.76
C PRO A 51 3.48 12.74 -6.69
N VAL A 52 3.78 13.77 -7.49
CA VAL A 52 2.85 14.37 -8.46
C VAL A 52 3.31 14.09 -9.91
N GLY A 53 4.43 13.42 -10.10
CA GLY A 53 5.00 13.08 -11.40
C GLY A 53 4.97 11.58 -11.70
N SER A 54 5.47 11.22 -12.87
CA SER A 54 5.66 9.82 -13.30
C SER A 54 6.94 9.17 -12.73
N GLU A 55 7.76 9.91 -12.02
CA GLU A 55 8.99 9.42 -11.43
C GLU A 55 8.75 8.60 -10.16
N ARG A 56 9.61 7.61 -9.92
CA ARG A 56 9.57 6.76 -8.74
C ARG A 56 10.10 7.52 -7.52
N LYS A 57 9.21 8.01 -6.67
CA LYS A 57 9.55 8.79 -5.48
C LYS A 57 9.00 8.18 -4.21
N THR A 58 9.75 8.30 -3.14
CA THR A 58 9.31 7.91 -1.80
C THR A 58 8.17 8.80 -1.34
N GLY A 59 7.08 8.20 -0.89
CA GLY A 59 5.93 8.94 -0.36
C GLY A 59 4.67 8.07 -0.22
N PHE A 60 3.63 8.69 0.30
CA PHE A 60 2.32 8.05 0.36
C PHE A 60 1.69 7.98 -1.03
N LEU A 61 1.14 6.83 -1.37
CA LEU A 61 0.34 6.66 -2.58
C LEU A 61 -1.13 6.98 -2.26
N THR A 62 -1.93 7.10 -3.31
CA THR A 62 -3.35 7.40 -3.20
C THR A 62 -4.07 6.36 -2.34
N PRO A 63 -4.72 6.76 -1.25
CA PRO A 63 -5.50 5.86 -0.42
C PRO A 63 -6.67 5.26 -1.20
N ARG A 64 -7.03 4.02 -0.88
CA ARG A 64 -8.21 3.34 -1.43
C ARG A 64 -9.19 3.08 -0.30
N PHE A 65 -10.47 3.24 -0.59
CA PHE A 65 -11.55 2.98 0.34
C PHE A 65 -12.43 1.87 -0.20
N GLY A 66 -12.87 1.01 0.69
CA GLY A 66 -13.72 -0.11 0.33
C GLY A 66 -14.70 -0.47 1.44
N MET A 67 -15.75 -1.20 1.07
CA MET A 67 -16.69 -1.77 2.00
C MET A 67 -17.12 -3.15 1.50
N SER A 68 -17.07 -4.14 2.36
CA SER A 68 -17.52 -5.50 2.05
C SER A 68 -18.16 -6.16 3.26
N SER A 69 -18.91 -7.22 3.02
CA SER A 69 -19.52 -8.02 4.09
C SER A 69 -18.47 -8.67 5.00
N THR A 70 -17.33 -9.05 4.45
CA THR A 70 -16.25 -9.77 5.15
C THR A 70 -15.32 -8.83 5.92
N LEU A 71 -14.90 -7.72 5.31
CA LEU A 71 -13.93 -6.79 5.90
C LEU A 71 -14.61 -5.65 6.68
N GLY A 72 -15.89 -5.38 6.39
CA GLY A 72 -16.56 -4.15 6.79
C GLY A 72 -16.03 -2.95 6.01
N VAL A 73 -16.12 -1.77 6.62
CA VAL A 73 -15.46 -0.56 6.09
C VAL A 73 -13.97 -0.74 6.23
N ASN A 74 -13.24 -0.50 5.15
CA ASN A 74 -11.80 -0.63 5.11
C ASN A 74 -11.17 0.51 4.31
N MET A 75 -9.91 0.77 4.60
CA MET A 75 -9.08 1.77 3.93
C MET A 75 -7.70 1.17 3.70
N GLU A 76 -7.12 1.39 2.54
CA GLU A 76 -5.73 1.04 2.24
C GLU A 76 -4.91 2.32 2.14
N VAL A 77 -3.83 2.40 2.90
CA VAL A 77 -2.89 3.53 2.89
C VAL A 77 -1.50 3.00 2.55
N PRO A 78 -1.12 2.99 1.27
CA PRO A 78 0.21 2.55 0.88
C PRO A 78 1.25 3.66 1.07
N PHE A 79 2.42 3.29 1.57
CA PHE A 79 3.62 4.11 1.61
C PHE A 79 4.69 3.44 0.76
N TYR A 80 5.10 4.10 -0.30
CA TYR A 80 6.14 3.63 -1.21
C TYR A 80 7.50 4.19 -0.82
N TRP A 81 8.50 3.33 -0.71
CA TRP A 81 9.88 3.67 -0.44
C TRP A 81 10.77 3.29 -1.64
N ASN A 82 11.24 4.30 -2.36
CA ASN A 82 12.24 4.15 -3.43
C ASN A 82 13.64 4.02 -2.79
N ILE A 83 14.03 2.79 -2.44
CA ILE A 83 15.30 2.52 -1.73
C ILE A 83 16.50 2.78 -2.65
N ALA A 84 16.40 2.31 -3.89
CA ALA A 84 17.41 2.46 -4.93
C ALA A 84 16.77 2.32 -6.33
N PRO A 85 17.47 2.64 -7.41
CA PRO A 85 16.91 2.48 -8.77
C PRO A 85 16.42 1.07 -9.09
N ASN A 86 16.97 0.07 -8.43
CA ASN A 86 16.70 -1.35 -8.62
C ASN A 86 16.06 -2.06 -7.41
N TYR A 87 15.72 -1.32 -6.35
CA TYR A 87 15.04 -1.82 -5.16
C TYR A 87 13.95 -0.87 -4.71
N ASP A 88 12.79 -1.39 -4.42
CA ASP A 88 11.74 -0.63 -3.75
C ASP A 88 10.95 -1.47 -2.75
N TYR A 89 10.24 -0.77 -1.89
CA TYR A 89 9.43 -1.36 -0.85
C TYR A 89 8.14 -0.58 -0.69
N THR A 90 7.02 -1.29 -0.57
CA THR A 90 5.73 -0.68 -0.27
C THR A 90 5.16 -1.27 1.01
N LEU A 91 4.90 -0.40 1.99
CA LEU A 91 4.16 -0.75 3.18
C LEU A 91 2.72 -0.29 3.02
N THR A 92 1.77 -1.21 3.09
CA THR A 92 0.35 -0.90 3.04
C THR A 92 -0.30 -1.15 4.39
N LEU A 93 -0.88 -0.11 4.98
CA LEU A 93 -1.74 -0.24 6.15
C LEU A 93 -3.19 -0.38 5.69
N LYS A 94 -3.85 -1.46 6.10
CA LYS A 94 -5.25 -1.72 5.77
C LYS A 94 -6.08 -1.95 7.04
N PRO A 95 -6.53 -0.87 7.71
CA PRO A 95 -7.53 -0.99 8.77
C PRO A 95 -8.86 -1.46 8.21
N MET A 96 -9.46 -2.43 8.89
CA MET A 96 -10.73 -3.07 8.55
C MET A 96 -11.60 -3.11 9.80
N SER A 97 -12.84 -2.63 9.72
CA SER A 97 -13.70 -2.51 10.90
C SER A 97 -14.03 -3.87 11.53
N LYS A 98 -14.18 -4.92 10.71
CA LYS A 98 -14.51 -6.28 11.16
C LYS A 98 -13.30 -7.13 11.51
N ARG A 99 -12.15 -6.93 10.86
CA ARG A 99 -10.99 -7.83 10.98
C ARG A 99 -9.81 -7.26 11.77
N GLY A 100 -9.68 -5.95 11.86
CA GLY A 100 -8.54 -5.29 12.50
C GLY A 100 -7.63 -4.60 11.49
N VAL A 101 -6.31 -4.68 11.66
CA VAL A 101 -5.34 -4.00 10.78
C VAL A 101 -4.46 -5.03 10.09
N LEU A 102 -4.49 -5.04 8.77
CA LEU A 102 -3.56 -5.81 7.95
C LEU A 102 -2.38 -4.91 7.57
N PHE A 103 -1.17 -5.46 7.73
CA PHE A 103 0.09 -4.88 7.29
C PHE A 103 0.54 -5.62 6.03
N GLY A 104 0.44 -4.96 4.90
CA GLY A 104 0.92 -5.46 3.62
C GLY A 104 2.34 -4.95 3.37
N ASN A 105 3.24 -5.85 3.01
CA ASN A 105 4.63 -5.56 2.71
C ASN A 105 4.95 -6.12 1.33
N GLU A 106 5.37 -5.27 0.41
CA GLU A 106 5.84 -5.64 -0.92
C GLU A 106 7.27 -5.18 -1.08
N PHE A 107 8.19 -6.09 -1.36
CA PHE A 107 9.58 -5.78 -1.68
C PHE A 107 9.89 -6.26 -3.09
N ARG A 108 10.38 -5.35 -3.94
CA ARG A 108 10.77 -5.67 -5.33
C ARG A 108 12.24 -5.41 -5.54
N TYR A 109 12.86 -6.28 -6.32
CA TYR A 109 14.26 -6.17 -6.70
C TYR A 109 14.44 -6.50 -8.18
N LEU A 110 15.37 -5.77 -8.82
CA LEU A 110 15.72 -5.92 -10.22
C LEU A 110 17.22 -5.80 -10.40
N GLN A 111 17.84 -6.85 -10.91
CA GLN A 111 19.25 -6.90 -11.27
C GLN A 111 19.39 -7.35 -12.74
N PRO A 112 20.54 -7.16 -13.38
CA PRO A 112 20.74 -7.53 -14.80
C PRO A 112 20.43 -9.00 -15.09
N THR A 113 20.64 -9.90 -14.13
CA THR A 113 20.49 -11.35 -14.28
C THR A 113 19.37 -11.96 -13.48
N PHE A 114 18.79 -11.22 -12.53
CA PHE A 114 17.66 -11.70 -11.73
C PHE A 114 16.73 -10.59 -11.30
N SER A 115 15.47 -10.94 -11.10
CA SER A 115 14.46 -10.04 -10.57
C SER A 115 13.47 -10.82 -9.70
N GLY A 116 12.73 -10.10 -8.89
CA GLY A 116 11.67 -10.75 -8.11
C GLY A 116 10.91 -9.79 -7.23
N GLN A 117 9.92 -10.38 -6.58
CA GLN A 117 9.03 -9.71 -5.64
C GLN A 117 8.73 -10.64 -4.47
N VAL A 118 8.75 -10.08 -3.29
CA VAL A 118 8.31 -10.75 -2.05
C VAL A 118 7.16 -9.95 -1.48
N ASP A 119 6.03 -10.62 -1.29
CA ASP A 119 4.84 -10.09 -0.63
C ASP A 119 4.66 -10.78 0.71
N TYR A 120 4.47 -10.01 1.76
CA TYR A 120 4.16 -10.51 3.10
C TYR A 120 3.06 -9.70 3.73
N ASN A 121 1.90 -10.30 3.88
CA ASN A 121 0.74 -9.70 4.50
C ASN A 121 0.48 -10.34 5.87
N VAL A 122 0.23 -9.54 6.91
CA VAL A 122 -0.02 -10.05 8.25
C VAL A 122 -1.08 -9.25 8.99
N ILE A 123 -1.96 -9.96 9.69
CA ILE A 123 -2.83 -9.44 10.74
C ILE A 123 -2.36 -10.10 12.04
N PHE A 124 -1.87 -9.31 12.99
CA PHE A 124 -1.36 -9.85 14.26
C PHE A 124 -2.47 -10.43 15.14
N LYS A 125 -3.67 -9.85 15.05
CA LYS A 125 -4.85 -10.34 15.74
C LYS A 125 -6.08 -10.00 14.91
N ASP A 126 -6.62 -10.99 14.22
CA ASP A 126 -7.90 -10.89 13.53
C ASP A 126 -9.02 -10.82 14.57
N LYS A 127 -9.94 -9.87 14.44
CA LYS A 127 -11.05 -9.67 15.39
C LYS A 127 -12.07 -10.82 15.34
N GLU A 128 -12.17 -11.54 14.25
CA GLU A 128 -13.15 -12.61 14.05
C GLU A 128 -12.60 -13.97 14.48
N THR A 129 -11.38 -14.32 14.06
CA THR A 129 -10.75 -15.59 14.41
C THR A 129 -9.93 -15.52 15.70
N HIS A 130 -9.59 -14.31 16.18
CA HIS A 130 -8.73 -14.02 17.32
C HIS A 130 -7.28 -14.52 17.16
N GLU A 131 -6.90 -14.96 15.97
CA GLU A 131 -5.60 -15.50 15.65
C GLU A 131 -4.76 -14.53 14.79
N ARG A 132 -3.46 -14.84 14.72
CA ARG A 132 -2.57 -14.19 13.75
C ARG A 132 -2.74 -14.87 12.41
N ARG A 133 -3.03 -14.08 11.37
CA ARG A 133 -3.17 -14.59 10.00
C ARG A 133 -2.17 -13.92 9.09
N TYR A 134 -1.63 -14.67 8.16
CA TYR A 134 -0.61 -14.16 7.23
C TYR A 134 -0.67 -14.85 5.88
N GLY A 135 -0.18 -14.13 4.86
CA GLY A 135 0.09 -14.66 3.54
C GLY A 135 1.49 -14.23 3.09
N VAL A 136 2.20 -15.13 2.44
CA VAL A 136 3.52 -14.91 1.84
C VAL A 136 3.45 -15.32 0.38
N ALA A 137 3.99 -14.49 -0.50
CA ALA A 137 4.29 -14.88 -1.87
C ALA A 137 5.71 -14.45 -2.24
N TRP A 138 6.40 -15.27 -2.99
CA TRP A 138 7.70 -14.96 -3.53
C TRP A 138 7.77 -15.41 -4.99
N LYS A 139 7.98 -14.43 -5.85
CA LYS A 139 8.25 -14.65 -7.28
C LYS A 139 9.68 -14.24 -7.57
N HIS A 140 10.42 -15.16 -8.16
CA HIS A 140 11.82 -14.94 -8.53
C HIS A 140 12.10 -15.45 -9.92
N TYR A 141 12.81 -14.67 -10.68
CA TYR A 141 13.31 -15.03 -12.00
C TYR A 141 14.82 -14.79 -12.05
N GLN A 142 15.56 -15.77 -12.54
CA GLN A 142 17.01 -15.67 -12.70
C GLN A 142 17.46 -16.23 -14.05
N ARG A 143 18.39 -15.55 -14.69
CA ARG A 143 19.05 -16.01 -15.91
C ARG A 143 20.52 -16.26 -15.63
N ILE A 144 20.98 -17.48 -15.95
CA ILE A 144 22.36 -17.93 -15.77
C ILE A 144 22.84 -18.46 -17.13
N GLY A 145 23.55 -17.62 -17.90
CA GLY A 145 23.91 -17.93 -19.29
C GLY A 145 22.64 -18.13 -20.12
N ASP A 146 22.51 -19.33 -20.72
CA ASP A 146 21.37 -19.70 -21.56
C ASP A 146 20.22 -20.34 -20.76
N VAL A 147 20.39 -20.53 -19.45
CA VAL A 147 19.39 -21.14 -18.56
C VAL A 147 18.57 -20.07 -17.87
N SER A 148 17.25 -20.24 -17.89
CA SER A 148 16.30 -19.41 -17.13
C SER A 148 15.66 -20.24 -16.02
N LEU A 149 15.71 -19.71 -14.79
CA LEU A 149 15.10 -20.29 -13.61
C LEU A 149 13.96 -19.38 -13.12
N GLY A 150 12.79 -19.94 -12.87
CA GLY A 150 11.66 -19.25 -12.25
C GLY A 150 11.24 -19.97 -10.95
N VAL A 151 10.94 -19.21 -9.91
CA VAL A 151 10.35 -19.67 -8.66
C VAL A 151 9.07 -18.90 -8.42
N ASP A 152 7.98 -19.60 -8.15
CA ASP A 152 6.72 -19.05 -7.66
C ASP A 152 6.32 -19.83 -6.41
N TYR A 153 6.40 -19.18 -5.27
CA TYR A 153 6.10 -19.77 -3.97
C TYR A 153 5.01 -18.97 -3.27
N GLN A 154 3.99 -19.66 -2.78
CA GLN A 154 2.89 -19.05 -2.03
C GLN A 154 2.58 -19.87 -0.79
N LYS A 155 2.31 -19.18 0.32
CA LYS A 155 1.90 -19.81 1.58
C LYS A 155 0.94 -18.88 2.32
N VAL A 156 -0.12 -19.45 2.86
CA VAL A 156 -1.08 -18.76 3.73
C VAL A 156 -1.17 -19.44 5.08
N SER A 157 -1.65 -18.73 6.08
CA SER A 157 -1.81 -19.23 7.45
C SER A 157 -2.89 -20.30 7.57
N ASP A 158 -3.95 -20.17 6.77
CA ASP A 158 -5.17 -20.98 6.85
C ASP A 158 -5.90 -21.01 5.50
N ASN A 159 -6.83 -21.92 5.35
CA ASN A 159 -7.56 -22.16 4.10
C ASN A 159 -8.51 -21.00 3.72
N ASP A 160 -8.98 -20.24 4.71
CA ASP A 160 -9.94 -19.15 4.50
C ASP A 160 -9.26 -17.80 4.26
N TYR A 161 -7.93 -17.75 4.38
CA TYR A 161 -7.17 -16.51 4.24
C TYR A 161 -7.45 -15.79 2.90
N LEU A 162 -7.39 -16.51 1.79
CA LEU A 162 -7.57 -15.93 0.45
C LEU A 162 -9.02 -15.49 0.21
N SER A 163 -10.00 -16.27 0.68
CA SER A 163 -11.42 -15.91 0.54
C SER A 163 -11.80 -14.70 1.38
N ASP A 164 -11.21 -14.56 2.56
CA ASP A 164 -11.51 -13.49 3.49
C ASP A 164 -10.89 -12.15 3.06
N PHE A 165 -9.66 -12.17 2.56
CA PHE A 165 -8.94 -10.93 2.29
C PHE A 165 -8.93 -10.53 0.82
N SER A 166 -9.41 -11.37 -0.10
CA SER A 166 -9.46 -11.09 -1.56
C SER A 166 -8.16 -10.50 -2.09
N THR A 167 -7.06 -10.85 -1.43
CA THR A 167 -5.75 -10.35 -1.78
C THR A 167 -5.16 -11.34 -2.77
N THR A 168 -5.02 -10.94 -4.01
CA THR A 168 -4.12 -11.63 -4.93
C THR A 168 -2.72 -11.46 -4.36
N ILE A 169 -2.19 -12.51 -3.82
CA ILE A 169 -0.78 -12.59 -3.47
C ILE A 169 -0.01 -12.84 -4.74
#